data_8becafc785e63e4aab4385b63ffee09e
#
_entry.id   8becafc785e63e4aab4385b63ffee09e
#
_cell.length_a   1.000
_cell.length_b   1.000
_cell.length_c   1.000
_cell.angle_alpha   90.00
_cell.angle_beta   90.00
_cell.angle_gamma   90.00
#
_symmetry.space_group_name_H-M   'P 1'
#
loop_
_entity.id
_entity.type
_entity.pdbx_description
1 polymer ?
#
loop_
_entity_poly.entity_id
_entity_poly.type
_entity_poly.pdbx_seq_one_letter_code
_entity_poly.pdbx_strand_id
1 'polypeptide(L)'
;MAKAQQPAVAGPEQAELDRAFEELYRDHLRDVYSYSYYRVGNHHDAEDLTEQAFLQAYRHFERARRESNGRPLRPWLIRIAHNLASNYHRDRARRPQSALEYADPIAAPHPTERVVEGREKLMRVMDSLQALPDDRREALIMRFALGMDNREIARALGRTDGATKVLIHRAIKQLEKEMGADE
;
A
#
# COMPACT_ATOMS: atom_id res chain seq x y z
N MET A 1 0.31 27.33 -40.41
CA MET A 1 -0.23 25.95 -40.57
C MET A 1 0.56 25.01 -39.65
N ALA A 2 0.00 24.72 -38.50
CA ALA A 2 0.62 23.83 -37.50
C ALA A 2 0.37 22.37 -37.95
N LYS A 3 1.46 21.61 -38.19
CA LYS A 3 1.36 20.17 -38.41
C LYS A 3 0.93 19.50 -37.11
N ALA A 4 -0.28 18.94 -37.11
CA ALA A 4 -0.72 18.03 -36.08
C ALA A 4 0.24 16.82 -36.05
N GLN A 5 1.03 16.68 -34.99
CA GLN A 5 1.82 15.49 -34.75
C GLN A 5 0.83 14.35 -34.46
N GLN A 6 0.70 13.40 -35.39
CA GLN A 6 0.01 12.14 -35.14
C GLN A 6 0.76 11.41 -34.02
N PRO A 7 0.06 10.84 -33.02
CA PRO A 7 0.70 10.02 -32.00
C PRO A 7 1.37 8.84 -32.72
N ALA A 8 2.67 8.65 -32.46
CA ALA A 8 3.44 7.53 -32.99
C ALA A 8 2.74 6.23 -32.56
N VAL A 9 2.39 5.39 -33.54
CA VAL A 9 1.83 4.07 -33.29
C VAL A 9 2.92 3.27 -32.55
N ALA A 10 2.63 2.87 -31.30
CA ALA A 10 3.53 2.08 -30.49
C ALA A 10 3.94 0.81 -31.26
N GLY A 11 5.25 0.50 -31.30
CA GLY A 11 5.73 -0.72 -31.93
C GLY A 11 5.16 -1.97 -31.25
N PRO A 12 5.20 -3.14 -31.90
CA PRO A 12 4.64 -4.38 -31.34
C PRO A 12 5.22 -4.75 -29.97
N GLU A 13 6.47 -4.43 -29.71
CA GLU A 13 7.13 -4.64 -28.40
C GLU A 13 6.56 -3.73 -27.32
N GLN A 14 6.30 -2.46 -27.62
CA GLN A 14 5.66 -1.53 -26.70
C GLN A 14 4.22 -1.95 -26.39
N ALA A 15 3.47 -2.40 -27.39
CA ALA A 15 2.11 -2.89 -27.20
C ALA A 15 2.03 -4.16 -26.33
N GLU A 16 3.06 -5.01 -26.37
CA GLU A 16 3.17 -6.17 -25.47
C GLU A 16 3.48 -5.72 -24.03
N LEU A 17 4.39 -4.75 -23.87
CA LEU A 17 4.76 -4.20 -22.57
C LEU A 17 3.56 -3.52 -21.91
N ASP A 18 2.79 -2.74 -22.66
CA ASP A 18 1.60 -2.05 -22.19
C ASP A 18 0.51 -3.05 -21.73
N ARG A 19 0.29 -4.12 -22.49
CA ARG A 19 -0.65 -5.19 -22.10
C ARG A 19 -0.21 -5.89 -20.81
N ALA A 20 1.07 -6.22 -20.69
CA ALA A 20 1.61 -6.85 -19.50
C ALA A 20 1.52 -5.91 -18.26
N PHE A 21 1.66 -4.60 -18.46
CA PHE A 21 1.46 -3.63 -17.38
C PHE A 21 -0.03 -3.49 -17.00
N GLU A 22 -0.93 -3.50 -17.99
CA GLU A 22 -2.37 -3.48 -17.75
C GLU A 22 -2.83 -4.68 -16.90
N GLU A 23 -2.28 -5.87 -17.17
CA GLU A 23 -2.51 -7.07 -16.34
C GLU A 23 -2.01 -6.84 -14.91
N LEU A 24 -0.78 -6.36 -14.72
CA LEU A 24 -0.22 -6.03 -13.40
C LEU A 24 -1.11 -5.01 -12.66
N TYR A 25 -1.56 -3.97 -13.35
CA TYR A 25 -2.45 -2.96 -12.79
C TYR A 25 -3.76 -3.58 -12.31
N ARG A 26 -4.43 -4.35 -13.16
CA ARG A 26 -5.73 -4.98 -12.86
C ARG A 26 -5.64 -5.95 -11.69
N ASP A 27 -4.58 -6.75 -11.65
CA ASP A 27 -4.38 -7.78 -10.64
C ASP A 27 -4.04 -7.20 -9.27
N HIS A 28 -3.39 -6.02 -9.22
CA HIS A 28 -2.83 -5.48 -7.98
C HIS A 28 -3.36 -4.10 -7.58
N LEU A 29 -4.31 -3.51 -8.32
CA LEU A 29 -4.90 -2.21 -7.98
C LEU A 29 -5.46 -2.22 -6.55
N ARG A 30 -6.22 -3.26 -6.21
CA ARG A 30 -6.82 -3.41 -4.87
C ARG A 30 -5.77 -3.52 -3.77
N ASP A 31 -4.69 -4.25 -4.02
CA ASP A 31 -3.62 -4.43 -3.04
C ASP A 31 -2.90 -3.11 -2.76
N VAL A 32 -2.54 -2.36 -3.81
CA VAL A 32 -1.86 -1.06 -3.68
C VAL A 32 -2.75 -0.05 -3.00
N TYR A 33 -4.04 0.03 -3.39
CA TYR A 33 -5.00 0.92 -2.77
C TYR A 33 -5.21 0.56 -1.28
N SER A 34 -5.44 -0.71 -0.96
CA SER A 34 -5.61 -1.16 0.43
C SER A 34 -4.38 -0.83 1.28
N TYR A 35 -3.18 -1.10 0.76
CA TYR A 35 -1.94 -0.74 1.42
C TYR A 35 -1.88 0.76 1.70
N SER A 36 -2.11 1.59 0.67
CA SER A 36 -2.09 3.05 0.79
C SER A 36 -3.11 3.53 1.83
N TYR A 37 -4.34 3.01 1.78
CA TYR A 37 -5.41 3.38 2.72
C TYR A 37 -5.05 3.06 4.18
N TYR A 38 -4.55 1.85 4.45
CA TYR A 38 -4.10 1.49 5.80
C TYR A 38 -2.92 2.33 6.30
N ARG A 39 -2.16 2.91 5.38
CA ARG A 39 -1.02 3.77 5.71
C ARG A 39 -1.41 5.22 5.98
N VAL A 40 -2.32 5.80 5.22
CA VAL A 40 -2.66 7.23 5.31
C VAL A 40 -3.98 7.52 6.02
N GLY A 41 -4.89 6.54 6.10
CA GLY A 41 -6.12 6.62 6.89
C GLY A 41 -7.28 7.37 6.22
N ASN A 42 -7.13 7.83 4.97
CA ASN A 42 -8.20 8.48 4.23
C ASN A 42 -8.18 8.11 2.75
N HIS A 43 -9.35 8.20 2.10
CA HIS A 43 -9.54 7.77 0.72
C HIS A 43 -8.79 8.64 -0.29
N HIS A 44 -8.84 9.96 -0.12
CA HIS A 44 -8.23 10.90 -1.06
C HIS A 44 -6.72 10.68 -1.18
N ASP A 45 -6.00 10.70 -0.06
CA ASP A 45 -4.55 10.46 -0.06
C ASP A 45 -4.19 9.04 -0.49
N ALA A 46 -5.07 8.04 -0.21
CA ALA A 46 -4.87 6.67 -0.66
C ALA A 46 -4.98 6.53 -2.18
N GLU A 47 -5.93 7.22 -2.80
CA GLU A 47 -6.10 7.29 -4.26
C GLU A 47 -4.89 7.96 -4.91
N ASP A 48 -4.45 9.12 -4.39
CA ASP A 48 -3.28 9.84 -4.88
C ASP A 48 -2.00 8.99 -4.81
N LEU A 49 -1.77 8.31 -3.69
CA LEU A 49 -0.61 7.43 -3.53
C LEU A 49 -0.69 6.21 -4.46
N THR A 50 -1.89 5.69 -4.68
CA THR A 50 -2.11 4.56 -5.59
C THR A 50 -1.79 4.96 -7.02
N GLU A 51 -2.29 6.11 -7.48
CA GLU A 51 -1.98 6.65 -8.79
C GLU A 51 -0.48 6.87 -8.96
N GLN A 52 0.16 7.55 -8.00
CA GLN A 52 1.61 7.77 -8.02
C GLN A 52 2.40 6.46 -8.05
N ALA A 53 1.96 5.43 -7.32
CA ALA A 53 2.63 4.14 -7.29
C ALA A 53 2.59 3.46 -8.67
N PHE A 54 1.45 3.48 -9.35
CA PHE A 54 1.34 2.90 -10.69
C PHE A 54 2.04 3.74 -11.75
N LEU A 55 2.03 5.07 -11.66
CA LEU A 55 2.82 5.93 -12.56
C LEU A 55 4.32 5.65 -12.41
N GLN A 56 4.81 5.53 -11.18
CA GLN A 56 6.20 5.17 -10.94
C GLN A 56 6.52 3.74 -11.38
N ALA A 57 5.61 2.80 -11.16
CA ALA A 57 5.75 1.43 -11.61
C ALA A 57 5.84 1.37 -13.15
N TYR A 58 4.97 2.05 -13.88
CA TYR A 58 4.99 2.07 -15.34
C TYR A 58 6.33 2.53 -15.91
N ARG A 59 6.89 3.61 -15.35
CA ARG A 59 8.20 4.16 -15.78
C ARG A 59 9.37 3.18 -15.63
N HIS A 60 9.26 2.22 -14.70
CA HIS A 60 10.32 1.25 -14.39
C HIS A 60 9.95 -0.20 -14.72
N PHE A 61 8.77 -0.42 -15.31
CA PHE A 61 8.18 -1.74 -15.49
C PHE A 61 9.02 -2.67 -16.36
N GLU A 62 9.49 -2.20 -17.51
CA GLU A 62 10.31 -2.97 -18.43
C GLU A 62 11.57 -3.51 -17.73
N ARG A 63 12.27 -2.65 -17.00
CA ARG A 63 13.44 -3.03 -16.23
C ARG A 63 13.09 -4.03 -15.11
N ALA A 64 12.03 -3.75 -14.35
CA ALA A 64 11.58 -4.62 -13.26
C ALA A 64 11.19 -6.02 -13.79
N ARG A 65 10.48 -6.08 -14.93
CA ARG A 65 10.11 -7.33 -15.60
C ARG A 65 11.35 -8.14 -15.99
N ARG A 66 12.37 -7.51 -16.57
CA ARG A 66 13.64 -8.17 -16.94
C ARG A 66 14.40 -8.68 -15.70
N GLU A 67 14.55 -7.84 -14.68
CA GLU A 67 15.30 -8.17 -13.46
C GLU A 67 14.57 -9.20 -12.58
N SER A 68 13.26 -9.34 -12.71
CA SER A 68 12.45 -10.28 -11.91
C SER A 68 12.77 -11.74 -12.23
N ASN A 69 13.28 -12.03 -13.42
CA ASN A 69 13.52 -13.40 -13.91
C ASN A 69 12.27 -14.30 -13.75
N GLY A 70 11.08 -13.78 -14.09
CA GLY A 70 9.80 -14.49 -13.98
C GLY A 70 9.21 -14.55 -12.57
N ARG A 71 9.82 -13.89 -11.57
CA ARG A 71 9.23 -13.81 -10.23
C ARG A 71 8.08 -12.82 -10.20
N PRO A 72 7.06 -13.05 -9.35
CA PRO A 72 5.95 -12.11 -9.19
C PRO A 72 6.42 -10.69 -8.84
N LEU A 73 5.86 -9.69 -9.54
CA LEU A 73 6.19 -8.28 -9.36
C LEU A 73 5.41 -7.61 -8.21
N ARG A 74 4.45 -8.30 -7.61
CA ARG A 74 3.65 -7.78 -6.49
C ARG A 74 4.50 -7.20 -5.35
N PRO A 75 5.54 -7.87 -4.83
CA PRO A 75 6.39 -7.31 -3.77
C PRO A 75 7.15 -6.06 -4.20
N TRP A 76 7.56 -5.99 -5.47
CA TRP A 76 8.20 -4.80 -6.02
C TRP A 76 7.21 -3.62 -6.11
N LEU A 77 5.98 -3.86 -6.54
CA LEU A 77 4.93 -2.84 -6.62
C LEU A 77 4.54 -2.33 -5.23
N ILE A 78 4.37 -3.22 -4.25
CA ILE A 78 4.10 -2.85 -2.85
C ILE A 78 5.28 -2.07 -2.24
N ARG A 79 6.52 -2.37 -2.61
CA ARG A 79 7.69 -1.57 -2.22
C ARG A 79 7.62 -0.14 -2.73
N ILE A 80 7.12 0.08 -3.94
CA ILE A 80 6.91 1.44 -4.47
C ILE A 80 5.89 2.19 -3.61
N ALA A 81 4.73 1.58 -3.35
CA ALA A 81 3.69 2.15 -2.49
C ALA A 81 4.20 2.43 -1.06
N HIS A 82 4.99 1.51 -0.49
CA HIS A 82 5.66 1.66 0.80
C HIS A 82 6.56 2.89 0.85
N ASN A 83 7.42 3.07 -0.15
CA ASN A 83 8.32 4.22 -0.22
C ASN A 83 7.55 5.55 -0.34
N LEU A 84 6.48 5.58 -1.13
CA LEU A 84 5.62 6.75 -1.30
C LEU A 84 4.89 7.10 0.01
N ALA A 85 4.31 6.11 0.68
CA ALA A 85 3.64 6.32 1.96
C ALA A 85 4.62 6.79 3.06
N SER A 86 5.84 6.26 3.09
CA SER A 86 6.88 6.70 4.02
C SER A 86 7.31 8.15 3.76
N ASN A 87 7.39 8.56 2.50
CA ASN A 87 7.66 9.96 2.12
C ASN A 87 6.50 10.87 2.53
N TYR A 88 5.26 10.47 2.27
CA TYR A 88 4.06 11.20 2.66
C TYR A 88 4.06 11.52 4.16
N HIS A 89 4.29 10.52 5.03
CA HIS A 89 4.34 10.73 6.47
C HIS A 89 5.48 11.66 6.90
N ARG A 90 6.65 11.52 6.28
CA ARG A 90 7.80 12.39 6.57
C ARG A 90 7.53 13.83 6.17
N ASP A 91 6.89 14.07 5.04
CA ASP A 91 6.56 15.42 4.57
C ASP A 91 5.43 16.04 5.41
N ARG A 92 4.45 15.24 5.83
CA ARG A 92 3.39 15.68 6.74
C ARG A 92 3.93 16.05 8.13
N ALA A 93 4.88 15.29 8.66
CA ALA A 93 5.55 15.61 9.93
C ALA A 93 6.33 16.93 9.88
N ARG A 94 6.80 17.34 8.71
CA ARG A 94 7.48 18.61 8.49
C ARG A 94 6.53 19.81 8.32
N ARG A 95 5.25 19.57 8.02
CA ARG A 95 4.22 20.61 7.79
C ARG A 95 3.01 20.37 8.70
N PRO A 96 3.07 20.71 10.00
CA PRO A 96 2.02 20.35 10.98
C PRO A 96 0.65 20.99 10.74
N GLN A 97 0.54 22.04 9.91
CA GLN A 97 -0.67 22.86 9.80
C GLN A 97 -1.78 22.32 8.89
N SER A 98 -1.59 21.19 8.18
CA SER A 98 -2.65 20.60 7.35
C SER A 98 -3.24 19.31 7.91
N ALA A 99 -3.00 19.01 9.20
CA ALA A 99 -3.37 17.72 9.80
C ALA A 99 -4.82 17.61 10.29
N LEU A 100 -5.68 18.62 10.05
CA LEU A 100 -7.01 18.70 10.68
C LEU A 100 -8.19 18.43 9.74
N GLU A 101 -7.98 17.98 8.52
CA GLU A 101 -9.08 17.69 7.62
C GLU A 101 -8.96 16.29 7.04
N TYR A 102 -10.08 15.58 7.16
CA TYR A 102 -10.46 14.32 6.51
C TYR A 102 -10.06 12.99 7.18
N ALA A 103 -10.59 12.73 8.37
CA ALA A 103 -11.10 11.40 8.63
C ALA A 103 -12.51 11.33 8.03
N ASP A 104 -12.62 10.98 6.76
CA ASP A 104 -13.92 10.75 6.15
C ASP A 104 -14.44 9.38 6.62
N PRO A 105 -15.48 9.35 7.47
CA PRO A 105 -16.09 8.08 7.84
C PRO A 105 -16.83 7.57 6.60
N ILE A 106 -16.57 6.33 6.19
CA ILE A 106 -17.38 5.64 5.19
C ILE A 106 -18.85 5.77 5.59
N ALA A 107 -19.56 6.68 4.96
CA ALA A 107 -20.99 6.83 5.12
C ALA A 107 -21.69 5.67 4.40
N ALA A 108 -21.93 4.57 5.14
CA ALA A 108 -22.88 3.56 4.69
C ALA A 108 -24.29 4.04 5.06
N PRO A 109 -25.27 3.99 4.14
CA PRO A 109 -26.65 4.33 4.45
C PRO A 109 -27.21 3.28 5.44
N HIS A 110 -27.59 3.73 6.63
CA HIS A 110 -28.24 2.97 7.69
C HIS A 110 -27.47 1.72 8.19
N PRO A 111 -26.45 1.88 9.06
CA PRO A 111 -25.75 0.74 9.62
C PRO A 111 -26.66 -0.04 10.59
N THR A 112 -26.77 -1.34 10.36
CA THR A 112 -27.31 -2.26 11.37
C THR A 112 -26.34 -2.35 12.55
N GLU A 113 -26.83 -2.70 13.74
CA GLU A 113 -26.03 -2.79 14.98
C GLU A 113 -24.73 -3.61 14.81
N ARG A 114 -24.78 -4.71 14.04
CA ARG A 114 -23.60 -5.52 13.66
C ARG A 114 -22.56 -4.78 12.81
N VAL A 115 -23.00 -3.84 11.96
CA VAL A 115 -22.11 -3.03 11.13
C VAL A 115 -21.44 -1.96 12.00
N VAL A 116 -22.13 -1.42 13.00
CA VAL A 116 -21.57 -0.46 13.96
C VAL A 116 -20.50 -1.13 14.84
N GLU A 117 -20.78 -2.31 15.42
CA GLU A 117 -19.80 -3.07 16.22
C GLU A 117 -18.58 -3.48 15.40
N GLY A 118 -18.76 -3.91 14.15
CA GLY A 118 -17.66 -4.25 13.26
C GLY A 118 -16.79 -3.04 12.92
N ARG A 119 -17.40 -1.86 12.78
CA ARG A 119 -16.73 -0.60 12.50
C ARG A 119 -15.92 -0.13 13.72
N GLU A 120 -16.49 -0.19 14.93
CA GLU A 120 -15.78 0.16 16.17
C GLU A 120 -14.57 -0.75 16.40
N LYS A 121 -14.70 -2.07 16.16
CA LYS A 121 -13.60 -3.02 16.25
C LYS A 121 -12.51 -2.69 15.24
N LEU A 122 -12.89 -2.36 13.99
CA LEU A 122 -11.94 -1.98 12.96
C LEU A 122 -11.21 -0.69 13.32
N MET A 123 -11.91 0.32 13.83
CA MET A 123 -11.29 1.57 14.28
C MET A 123 -10.28 1.33 15.40
N ARG A 124 -10.62 0.54 16.42
CA ARG A 124 -9.69 0.17 17.50
C ARG A 124 -8.44 -0.54 16.98
N VAL A 125 -8.58 -1.48 16.05
CA VAL A 125 -7.44 -2.13 15.41
C VAL A 125 -6.59 -1.13 14.64
N MET A 126 -7.20 -0.20 13.91
CA MET A 126 -6.49 0.85 13.18
C MET A 126 -5.72 1.79 14.12
N ASP A 127 -6.34 2.20 15.24
CA ASP A 127 -5.69 3.04 16.25
C ASP A 127 -4.50 2.31 16.89
N SER A 128 -4.69 1.05 17.28
CA SER A 128 -3.61 0.21 17.82
C SER A 128 -2.49 -0.01 16.81
N LEU A 129 -2.81 -0.15 15.52
CA LEU A 129 -1.80 -0.20 14.45
C LEU A 129 -1.02 1.12 14.34
N GLN A 130 -1.70 2.26 14.49
CA GLN A 130 -1.04 3.58 14.43
C GLN A 130 -0.07 3.81 15.60
N ALA A 131 -0.31 3.19 16.76
CA ALA A 131 0.59 3.24 17.92
C ALA A 131 1.89 2.43 17.74
N LEU A 132 1.91 1.48 16.78
CA LEU A 132 3.11 0.69 16.51
C LEU A 132 4.19 1.50 15.78
N PRO A 133 5.50 1.17 16.00
CA PRO A 133 6.58 1.64 15.15
C PRO A 133 6.31 1.30 13.67
N ASP A 134 6.71 2.19 12.76
CA ASP A 134 6.41 2.11 11.33
C ASP A 134 6.71 0.73 10.72
N ASP A 135 7.88 0.19 10.97
CA ASP A 135 8.32 -1.10 10.41
C ASP A 135 7.45 -2.28 10.87
N ARG A 136 6.96 -2.23 12.11
CA ARG A 136 6.04 -3.26 12.66
C ARG A 136 4.64 -3.13 12.08
N ARG A 137 4.13 -1.90 11.99
CA ARG A 137 2.83 -1.59 11.38
C ARG A 137 2.80 -2.07 9.93
N GLU A 138 3.82 -1.74 9.16
CA GLU A 138 3.94 -2.13 7.75
C GLU A 138 3.95 -3.64 7.55
N ALA A 139 4.74 -4.35 8.36
CA ALA A 139 4.79 -5.81 8.30
C ALA A 139 3.42 -6.44 8.60
N LEU A 140 2.65 -5.89 9.55
CA LEU A 140 1.30 -6.38 9.87
C LEU A 140 0.30 -6.06 8.75
N ILE A 141 0.34 -4.86 8.18
CA ILE A 141 -0.51 -4.50 7.03
C ILE A 141 -0.25 -5.46 5.87
N MET A 142 1.01 -5.66 5.49
CA MET A 142 1.37 -6.58 4.41
C MET A 142 0.93 -8.02 4.71
N ARG A 143 1.05 -8.47 5.96
CA ARG A 143 0.69 -9.83 6.37
C ARG A 143 -0.81 -10.07 6.37
N PHE A 144 -1.57 -9.19 7.03
CA PHE A 144 -2.98 -9.43 7.34
C PHE A 144 -3.94 -8.76 6.36
N ALA A 145 -3.64 -7.56 5.89
CA ALA A 145 -4.50 -6.88 4.92
C ALA A 145 -4.23 -7.34 3.49
N LEU A 146 -2.97 -7.60 3.13
CA LEU A 146 -2.60 -8.04 1.78
C LEU A 146 -2.37 -9.56 1.67
N GLY A 147 -2.36 -10.31 2.77
CA GLY A 147 -2.12 -11.75 2.76
C GLY A 147 -0.74 -12.17 2.23
N MET A 148 0.27 -11.28 2.31
CA MET A 148 1.62 -11.57 1.83
C MET A 148 2.33 -12.58 2.71
N ASP A 149 3.11 -13.47 2.09
CA ASP A 149 3.98 -14.38 2.82
C ASP A 149 5.28 -13.70 3.31
N ASN A 150 6.05 -14.39 4.16
CA ASN A 150 7.27 -13.80 4.73
C ASN A 150 8.31 -13.42 3.67
N ARG A 151 8.41 -14.18 2.57
CA ARG A 151 9.35 -13.90 1.49
C ARG A 151 8.93 -12.69 0.67
N GLU A 152 7.63 -12.53 0.45
CA GLU A 152 7.07 -11.37 -0.22
C GLU A 152 7.29 -10.10 0.61
N ILE A 153 7.00 -10.15 1.92
CA ILE A 153 7.22 -9.04 2.85
C ILE A 153 8.71 -8.72 2.94
N ALA A 154 9.57 -9.72 3.05
CA ALA A 154 11.03 -9.53 3.06
C ALA A 154 11.50 -8.78 1.80
N ARG A 155 11.01 -9.17 0.61
CA ARG A 155 11.32 -8.49 -0.65
C ARG A 155 10.78 -7.07 -0.69
N ALA A 156 9.55 -6.85 -0.22
CA ALA A 156 8.94 -5.53 -0.20
C ALA A 156 9.69 -4.57 0.75
N LEU A 157 10.07 -5.04 1.94
CA LEU A 157 10.78 -4.24 2.94
C LEU A 157 12.32 -4.22 2.77
N GLY A 158 12.88 -4.98 1.81
CA GLY A 158 14.33 -5.09 1.62
C GLY A 158 15.05 -5.76 2.79
N ARG A 159 14.41 -6.74 3.43
CA ARG A 159 14.91 -7.49 4.60
C ARG A 159 15.19 -8.96 4.25
N THR A 160 15.85 -9.69 5.14
CA THR A 160 15.95 -11.14 5.05
C THR A 160 14.68 -11.82 5.58
N ASP A 161 14.41 -13.05 5.15
CA ASP A 161 13.27 -13.85 5.63
C ASP A 161 13.30 -14.04 7.15
N GLY A 162 14.48 -14.28 7.72
CA GLY A 162 14.67 -14.44 9.16
C GLY A 162 14.36 -13.15 9.93
N ALA A 163 14.86 -12.00 9.46
CA ALA A 163 14.58 -10.70 10.07
C ALA A 163 13.09 -10.35 9.97
N THR A 164 12.44 -10.71 8.87
CA THR A 164 11.00 -10.50 8.66
C THR A 164 10.16 -11.35 9.61
N LYS A 165 10.51 -12.62 9.82
CA LYS A 165 9.87 -13.47 10.82
C LYS A 165 9.91 -12.86 12.23
N VAL A 166 11.09 -12.40 12.64
CA VAL A 166 11.28 -11.76 13.97
C VAL A 166 10.49 -10.47 14.06
N LEU A 167 10.48 -9.66 12.99
CA LEU A 167 9.74 -8.41 12.93
C LEU A 167 8.24 -8.66 13.11
N ILE A 168 7.65 -9.58 12.35
CA ILE A 168 6.23 -9.92 12.43
C ILE A 168 5.88 -10.44 13.83
N HIS A 169 6.69 -11.36 14.38
CA HIS A 169 6.45 -11.89 15.72
C HIS A 169 6.43 -10.80 16.78
N ARG A 170 7.40 -9.88 16.74
CA ARG A 170 7.46 -8.75 17.67
C ARG A 170 6.30 -7.78 17.48
N ALA A 171 5.89 -7.57 16.23
CA ALA A 171 4.77 -6.71 15.89
C ALA A 171 3.45 -7.27 16.44
N ILE A 172 3.20 -8.57 16.29
CA ILE A 172 2.01 -9.24 16.85
C ILE A 172 1.98 -9.11 18.37
N LYS A 173 3.11 -9.45 19.04
CA LYS A 173 3.18 -9.34 20.51
C LYS A 173 2.95 -7.93 21.01
N GLN A 174 3.42 -6.93 20.31
CA GLN A 174 3.17 -5.54 20.69
C GLN A 174 1.71 -5.16 20.46
N LEU A 175 1.12 -5.55 19.31
CA LEU A 175 -0.29 -5.29 19.03
C LEU A 175 -1.21 -5.94 20.08
N GLU A 176 -0.94 -7.19 20.48
CA GLU A 176 -1.65 -7.87 21.55
C GLU A 176 -1.60 -7.10 22.87
N LYS A 177 -0.43 -6.54 23.19
CA LYS A 177 -0.25 -5.73 24.39
C LYS A 177 -1.03 -4.41 24.33
N GLU A 178 -0.99 -3.70 23.20
CA GLU A 178 -1.74 -2.45 23.01
C GLU A 178 -3.25 -2.69 23.09
N MET A 179 -3.75 -3.76 22.44
CA MET A 179 -5.17 -4.12 22.47
C MET A 179 -5.64 -4.64 23.83
N GLY A 180 -4.79 -5.31 24.61
CA GLY A 180 -5.13 -5.80 25.95
C GLY A 180 -4.95 -4.76 27.05
N ALA A 181 -4.39 -3.59 26.77
CA ALA A 181 -4.32 -2.47 27.71
C ALA A 181 -5.59 -1.59 27.72
N ASP A 182 -6.47 -1.80 26.72
CA ASP A 182 -7.75 -1.07 26.57
C ASP A 182 -8.96 -1.84 27.14
N GLU A 183 -8.75 -3.05 27.73
CA GLU A 183 -9.75 -3.81 28.50
C GLU A 183 -9.59 -3.56 30.02
#